data_0a518299bb5745e0318f78fb18daa026
#
_entry.id   0a518299bb5745e0318f78fb18daa026
#
_cell.length_a   1.000
_cell.length_b   1.000
_cell.length_c   1.000
_cell.angle_alpha   90.00
_cell.angle_beta   90.00
_cell.angle_gamma   90.00
#
_symmetry.space_group_name_H-M   'P 1'
#
loop_
_entity.id
_entity.type
_entity.pdbx_description
1 polymer ?
#
loop_
_entity_poly.entity_id
_entity_poly.type
_entity_poly.pdbx_seq_one_letter_code
_entity_poly.pdbx_strand_id
1 'polypeptide(L)'
;MDGSRNWIAPLGGAIALICATETAVAASGSSKSLDMRGTHAASRSIDRQDASNLRMAARILDIHNRERVRLRLRPLKWNVHLEREARAWAYRLSRNGRLQHADSKVRNRTGENLWMGTAGHWPVETMVGMFIEEKKHYRHAQFPDISKTGNWADVGHYTQVVWRKTEEVGCALVTAHGNDVLVCRYWPAGNVWGQKAF
;
A
#
# COMPACT_ATOMS: atom_id res chain seq x y z
N MET A 1 44.81 21.62 -0.72
CA MET A 1 45.38 21.13 0.56
C MET A 1 44.51 19.93 0.89
N ASP A 2 44.71 18.83 0.30
CA ASP A 2 45.72 17.75 0.35
C ASP A 2 45.76 17.07 1.75
N GLY A 3 45.59 15.78 1.79
CA GLY A 3 45.63 14.98 2.99
C GLY A 3 45.13 13.54 2.82
N SER A 4 45.52 12.87 1.74
CA SER A 4 45.46 11.39 1.60
C SER A 4 46.40 10.71 2.59
N ARG A 5 45.98 9.66 3.28
CA ARG A 5 46.91 8.66 3.87
C ARG A 5 46.33 7.23 3.76
N ASN A 6 46.96 6.49 2.85
CA ASN A 6 46.95 5.03 2.78
C ASN A 6 47.69 4.43 4.00
N TRP A 7 47.23 3.25 4.48
CA TRP A 7 48.08 2.28 5.20
C TRP A 7 47.89 0.88 4.62
N ILE A 8 48.98 0.35 4.10
CA ILE A 8 49.15 -1.00 3.57
C ILE A 8 49.74 -1.89 4.67
N ALA A 9 49.41 -3.17 4.61
CA ALA A 9 49.68 -4.33 5.43
C ALA A 9 51.17 -4.55 5.87
N PRO A 10 51.48 -5.61 6.70
CA PRO A 10 52.11 -6.75 6.05
C PRO A 10 51.64 -8.16 6.48
N LEU A 11 51.95 -9.09 5.58
CA LEU A 11 51.88 -10.53 5.65
C LEU A 11 52.84 -11.11 6.71
N GLY A 12 52.41 -12.18 7.38
CA GLY A 12 53.29 -13.03 8.19
C GLY A 12 52.67 -14.42 8.32
N GLY A 13 53.25 -15.39 7.60
CA GLY A 13 52.81 -16.77 7.59
C GLY A 13 53.31 -17.60 8.78
N ALA A 14 52.61 -18.67 9.08
CA ALA A 14 53.16 -19.88 9.71
C ALA A 14 52.29 -21.08 9.32
N ILE A 15 52.90 -21.99 8.61
CA ILE A 15 52.39 -23.33 8.26
C ILE A 15 52.61 -24.22 9.49
N ALA A 16 51.55 -24.77 10.06
CA ALA A 16 51.67 -25.90 11.02
C ALA A 16 50.91 -27.09 10.46
N LEU A 17 51.69 -28.09 10.05
CA LEU A 17 51.23 -29.41 9.64
C LEU A 17 50.81 -30.20 10.89
N ILE A 18 49.54 -30.56 11.03
CA ILE A 18 49.08 -31.49 12.07
C ILE A 18 48.36 -32.67 11.40
N CYS A 19 48.92 -33.81 11.70
CA CYS A 19 48.55 -35.15 11.25
C CYS A 19 47.10 -35.49 11.66
N ALA A 20 46.28 -35.90 10.68
CA ALA A 20 44.91 -36.34 10.91
C ALA A 20 44.89 -37.78 11.43
N THR A 21 44.23 -37.99 12.55
CA THR A 21 43.72 -39.31 12.95
C THR A 21 42.22 -39.35 12.65
N GLU A 22 41.86 -40.16 11.67
CA GLU A 22 40.48 -40.46 11.30
C GLU A 22 39.80 -41.28 12.43
N THR A 23 38.88 -40.67 13.13
CA THR A 23 37.87 -41.40 13.88
C THR A 23 36.57 -41.35 13.10
N ALA A 24 36.16 -42.46 12.53
CA ALA A 24 34.85 -42.66 11.91
C ALA A 24 33.74 -42.53 12.96
N VAL A 25 33.02 -41.42 12.99
CA VAL A 25 31.79 -41.28 13.70
C VAL A 25 30.63 -41.70 12.77
N ALA A 26 30.02 -42.82 13.09
CA ALA A 26 28.81 -43.28 12.43
C ALA A 26 27.70 -42.23 12.62
N ALA A 27 27.40 -41.45 11.56
CA ALA A 27 26.25 -40.56 11.53
C ALA A 27 24.97 -41.40 11.43
N SER A 28 24.25 -41.57 12.53
CA SER A 28 22.88 -42.03 12.50
C SER A 28 22.04 -40.99 11.80
N GLY A 29 21.76 -41.19 10.52
CA GLY A 29 20.90 -40.35 9.68
C GLY A 29 19.46 -40.45 10.18
N SER A 30 19.06 -39.54 11.05
CA SER A 30 17.66 -39.25 11.26
C SER A 30 17.19 -38.44 10.03
N SER A 31 16.66 -39.14 9.03
CA SER A 31 15.93 -38.55 7.94
C SER A 31 14.65 -37.93 8.52
N LYS A 32 14.70 -36.64 8.87
CA LYS A 32 13.48 -35.86 9.05
C LYS A 32 12.78 -35.82 7.70
N SER A 33 11.77 -36.66 7.52
CA SER A 33 10.86 -36.53 6.39
C SER A 33 10.27 -35.14 6.45
N LEU A 34 10.64 -34.27 5.51
CA LEU A 34 10.00 -32.96 5.32
C LEU A 34 8.52 -33.24 5.13
N ASP A 35 7.69 -32.72 6.05
CA ASP A 35 6.24 -32.85 5.97
C ASP A 35 5.74 -32.06 4.76
N MET A 36 5.68 -32.74 3.62
CA MET A 36 5.20 -32.17 2.34
C MET A 36 3.72 -31.73 2.43
N ARG A 37 2.96 -32.21 3.42
CA ARG A 37 1.56 -31.80 3.60
C ARG A 37 1.45 -30.38 4.12
N GLY A 38 2.36 -29.95 5.00
CA GLY A 38 2.41 -28.58 5.51
C GLY A 38 2.74 -27.54 4.42
N THR A 39 3.66 -27.88 3.52
CA THR A 39 4.07 -26.98 2.43
C THR A 39 2.95 -26.75 1.41
N HIS A 40 2.19 -27.79 1.07
CA HIS A 40 1.04 -27.68 0.16
C HIS A 40 -0.13 -26.90 0.77
N ALA A 41 -0.37 -27.01 2.07
CA ALA A 41 -1.41 -26.24 2.75
C ALA A 41 -1.05 -24.75 2.81
N ALA A 42 0.19 -24.42 3.12
CA ALA A 42 0.70 -23.03 3.12
C ALA A 42 0.63 -22.40 1.73
N SER A 43 1.06 -23.12 0.67
CA SER A 43 0.97 -22.62 -0.70
C SER A 43 -0.47 -22.31 -1.10
N ARG A 44 -1.41 -23.22 -0.84
CA ARG A 44 -2.83 -23.00 -1.15
C ARG A 44 -3.45 -21.83 -0.38
N SER A 45 -2.99 -21.53 0.82
CA SER A 45 -3.46 -20.39 1.59
C SER A 45 -2.96 -19.06 1.01
N ILE A 46 -1.71 -19.02 0.56
CA ILE A 46 -1.12 -17.86 -0.13
C ILE A 46 -1.88 -17.59 -1.45
N ASP A 47 -2.08 -18.62 -2.26
CA ASP A 47 -2.80 -18.50 -3.54
C ASP A 47 -4.23 -17.96 -3.35
N ARG A 48 -4.93 -18.40 -2.31
CA ARG A 48 -6.28 -17.91 -1.97
C ARG A 48 -6.28 -16.46 -1.52
N GLN A 49 -5.29 -16.05 -0.73
CA GLN A 49 -5.15 -14.69 -0.26
C GLN A 49 -4.86 -13.74 -1.42
N ASP A 50 -3.95 -14.14 -2.33
CA ASP A 50 -3.62 -13.35 -3.51
C ASP A 50 -4.82 -13.22 -4.46
N ALA A 51 -5.57 -14.30 -4.70
CA ALA A 51 -6.80 -14.25 -5.47
C ALA A 51 -7.88 -13.35 -4.82
N SER A 52 -7.96 -13.32 -3.49
CA SER A 52 -8.86 -12.44 -2.76
C SER A 52 -8.45 -10.96 -2.91
N ASN A 53 -7.16 -10.67 -2.77
CA ASN A 53 -6.61 -9.33 -2.94
C ASN A 53 -6.83 -8.80 -4.37
N LEU A 54 -6.60 -9.63 -5.39
CA LEU A 54 -6.85 -9.28 -6.79
C LEU A 54 -8.32 -8.96 -7.06
N ARG A 55 -9.24 -9.77 -6.51
CA ARG A 55 -10.68 -9.48 -6.63
C ARG A 55 -11.08 -8.18 -5.94
N MET A 56 -10.54 -7.91 -4.76
CA MET A 56 -10.77 -6.64 -4.05
C MET A 56 -10.23 -5.46 -4.85
N ALA A 57 -9.01 -5.55 -5.39
CA ALA A 57 -8.39 -4.53 -6.22
C ALA A 57 -9.26 -4.20 -7.45
N ALA A 58 -9.75 -5.22 -8.14
CA ALA A 58 -10.63 -5.06 -9.31
C ALA A 58 -11.94 -4.35 -8.94
N ARG A 59 -12.56 -4.70 -7.81
CA ARG A 59 -13.80 -4.05 -7.32
C ARG A 59 -13.57 -2.58 -6.99
N ILE A 60 -12.49 -2.26 -6.27
CA ILE A 60 -12.13 -0.87 -5.93
C ILE A 60 -11.90 -0.06 -7.20
N LEU A 61 -11.11 -0.59 -8.13
CA LEU A 61 -10.80 0.08 -9.39
C LEU A 61 -12.05 0.33 -10.23
N ASP A 62 -12.96 -0.64 -10.30
CA ASP A 62 -14.22 -0.53 -11.02
C ASP A 62 -15.08 0.62 -10.49
N ILE A 63 -15.21 0.77 -9.17
CA ILE A 63 -15.99 1.85 -8.57
C ILE A 63 -15.41 3.22 -8.90
N HIS A 64 -14.10 3.40 -8.80
CA HIS A 64 -13.41 4.61 -9.20
C HIS A 64 -13.67 4.94 -10.67
N ASN A 65 -13.51 3.94 -11.53
CA ASN A 65 -13.60 4.12 -12.96
C ASN A 65 -15.02 4.34 -13.46
N ARG A 66 -16.03 3.76 -12.82
CA ARG A 66 -17.44 4.07 -13.14
C ARG A 66 -17.75 5.57 -12.93
N GLU A 67 -17.33 6.16 -11.81
CA GLU A 67 -17.54 7.59 -11.56
C GLU A 67 -16.73 8.45 -12.52
N ARG A 68 -15.49 8.09 -12.82
CA ARG A 68 -14.62 8.82 -13.78
C ARG A 68 -15.18 8.78 -15.19
N VAL A 69 -15.63 7.62 -15.67
CA VAL A 69 -16.25 7.47 -17.00
C VAL A 69 -17.53 8.30 -17.09
N ARG A 70 -18.38 8.34 -16.05
CA ARG A 70 -19.56 9.20 -15.98
C ARG A 70 -19.22 10.68 -16.21
N LEU A 71 -18.03 11.11 -15.78
CA LEU A 71 -17.50 12.47 -15.97
C LEU A 71 -16.63 12.62 -17.24
N ARG A 72 -16.58 11.61 -18.12
CA ARG A 72 -15.74 11.57 -19.32
C ARG A 72 -14.24 11.76 -19.00
N LEU A 73 -13.79 11.28 -17.86
CA LEU A 73 -12.39 11.24 -17.46
C LEU A 73 -11.75 9.91 -17.86
N ARG A 74 -10.43 9.93 -18.07
CA ARG A 74 -9.68 8.70 -18.33
C ARG A 74 -9.78 7.77 -17.11
N PRO A 75 -10.04 6.46 -17.32
CA PRO A 75 -9.99 5.48 -16.25
C PRO A 75 -8.60 5.43 -15.59
N LEU A 76 -8.58 5.16 -14.29
CA LEU A 76 -7.35 4.89 -13.55
C LEU A 76 -6.85 3.48 -13.86
N LYS A 77 -5.55 3.27 -13.71
CA LYS A 77 -4.90 1.97 -13.73
C LYS A 77 -4.53 1.56 -12.29
N TRP A 78 -4.57 0.25 -12.02
CA TRP A 78 -4.09 -0.25 -10.73
C TRP A 78 -2.57 -0.26 -10.70
N ASN A 79 -1.99 0.22 -9.59
CA ASN A 79 -0.55 0.23 -9.38
C ASN A 79 -0.20 -0.53 -8.08
N VAL A 80 0.54 -1.63 -8.22
CA VAL A 80 0.93 -2.50 -7.10
C VAL A 80 1.93 -1.86 -6.14
N HIS A 81 2.69 -0.85 -6.59
CA HIS A 81 3.59 -0.11 -5.70
C HIS A 81 2.78 0.80 -4.77
N LEU A 82 1.78 1.52 -5.33
CA LEU A 82 0.85 2.33 -4.55
C LEU A 82 0.04 1.46 -3.57
N GLU A 83 -0.39 0.26 -3.99
CA GLU A 83 -1.05 -0.71 -3.10
C GLU A 83 -0.14 -1.10 -1.93
N ARG A 84 1.14 -1.39 -2.16
CA ARG A 84 2.10 -1.72 -1.09
C ARG A 84 2.28 -0.57 -0.10
N GLU A 85 2.43 0.65 -0.59
CA GLU A 85 2.53 1.85 0.27
C GLU A 85 1.24 2.05 1.08
N ALA A 86 0.08 1.91 0.43
CA ALA A 86 -1.22 1.96 1.08
C ALA A 86 -1.36 0.90 2.20
N ARG A 87 -0.93 -0.33 1.94
CA ARG A 87 -0.95 -1.44 2.91
C ARG A 87 -0.09 -1.15 4.14
N ALA A 88 1.13 -0.65 3.92
CA ALA A 88 2.03 -0.29 5.02
C ALA A 88 1.42 0.80 5.91
N TRP A 89 0.75 1.79 5.31
CA TRP A 89 0.09 2.86 6.05
C TRP A 89 -1.18 2.37 6.75
N ALA A 90 -2.03 1.60 6.07
CA ALA A 90 -3.23 1.00 6.66
C ALA A 90 -2.90 0.15 7.89
N TYR A 91 -1.83 -0.65 7.83
CA TYR A 91 -1.35 -1.42 8.97
C TYR A 91 -0.93 -0.53 10.14
N ARG A 92 -0.26 0.58 9.89
CA ARG A 92 0.12 1.56 10.94
C ARG A 92 -1.12 2.20 11.58
N LEU A 93 -2.08 2.63 10.76
CA LEU A 93 -3.32 3.24 11.24
C LEU A 93 -4.16 2.25 12.06
N SER A 94 -4.25 0.99 11.63
CA SER A 94 -5.03 -0.03 12.34
C SER A 94 -4.50 -0.31 13.74
N ARG A 95 -3.19 -0.15 13.97
CA ARG A 95 -2.57 -0.27 15.30
C ARG A 95 -2.82 0.95 16.18
N ASN A 96 -2.89 2.14 15.57
CA ASN A 96 -3.05 3.40 16.30
C ASN A 96 -4.51 3.73 16.61
N GLY A 97 -5.46 3.02 15.98
CA GLY A 97 -6.90 3.19 16.18
C GLY A 97 -7.47 4.56 15.76
N ARG A 98 -6.75 5.33 14.93
CA ARG A 98 -7.22 6.65 14.45
C ARG A 98 -6.76 6.93 13.03
N LEU A 99 -7.63 7.57 12.24
CA LEU A 99 -7.28 8.04 10.92
C LEU A 99 -6.36 9.28 11.00
N GLN A 100 -5.28 9.21 10.25
CA GLN A 100 -4.36 10.31 10.06
C GLN A 100 -3.69 10.16 8.70
N HIS A 101 -3.63 11.23 7.92
CA HIS A 101 -2.85 11.23 6.69
C HIS A 101 -1.37 10.98 6.96
N ALA A 102 -0.74 10.23 6.07
CA ALA A 102 0.70 10.06 6.10
C ALA A 102 1.39 11.40 5.84
N ASP A 103 2.54 11.61 6.47
CA ASP A 103 3.38 12.78 6.20
C ASP A 103 3.70 12.89 4.71
N SER A 104 3.85 14.10 4.20
CA SER A 104 4.13 14.38 2.79
C SER A 104 5.39 13.68 2.28
N LYS A 105 6.41 13.54 3.15
CA LYS A 105 7.65 12.81 2.84
C LYS A 105 7.39 11.31 2.69
N VAL A 106 6.52 10.74 3.53
CA VAL A 106 6.10 9.32 3.46
C VAL A 106 5.22 9.06 2.24
N ARG A 107 4.36 10.02 1.87
CA ARG A 107 3.48 9.90 0.71
C ARG A 107 4.20 10.04 -0.63
N ASN A 108 5.44 10.53 -0.65
CA ASN A 108 6.24 10.67 -1.87
C ASN A 108 5.46 11.31 -3.04
N ARG A 109 4.79 12.45 -2.77
CA ARG A 109 3.94 13.19 -3.72
C ARG A 109 2.69 12.43 -4.20
N THR A 110 2.30 11.33 -3.57
CA THR A 110 1.02 10.67 -3.86
C THR A 110 -0.14 11.36 -3.15
N GLY A 111 -1.32 11.30 -3.76
CA GLY A 111 -2.58 11.60 -3.08
C GLY A 111 -2.97 10.45 -2.15
N GLU A 112 -3.90 10.72 -1.23
CA GLU A 112 -4.32 9.72 -0.25
C GLU A 112 -5.78 9.93 0.15
N ASN A 113 -6.57 8.84 0.10
CA ASN A 113 -7.89 8.78 0.75
C ASN A 113 -7.86 7.71 1.84
N LEU A 114 -8.52 7.99 2.95
CA LEU A 114 -8.55 7.13 4.14
C LEU A 114 -10.00 6.85 4.54
N TRP A 115 -10.27 5.61 4.96
CA TRP A 115 -11.53 5.22 5.57
C TRP A 115 -11.27 4.25 6.71
N MET A 116 -12.09 4.31 7.78
CA MET A 116 -12.06 3.37 8.89
C MET A 116 -13.48 3.11 9.38
N GLY A 117 -13.77 1.87 9.74
CA GLY A 117 -15.04 1.44 10.31
C GLY A 117 -14.93 0.10 11.00
N THR A 118 -16.04 -0.40 11.55
CA THR A 118 -16.11 -1.70 12.24
C THR A 118 -15.73 -2.83 11.30
N ALA A 119 -14.86 -3.71 11.76
CA ALA A 119 -14.33 -4.84 10.99
C ALA A 119 -15.45 -5.74 10.44
N GLY A 120 -15.35 -6.05 9.15
CA GLY A 120 -16.27 -6.95 8.45
C GLY A 120 -17.70 -6.41 8.26
N HIS A 121 -17.97 -5.17 8.67
CA HIS A 121 -19.33 -4.61 8.59
C HIS A 121 -19.64 -3.97 7.23
N TRP A 122 -18.63 -3.48 6.55
CA TRP A 122 -18.80 -2.70 5.34
C TRP A 122 -18.13 -3.37 4.13
N PRO A 123 -18.85 -3.60 3.03
CA PRO A 123 -18.21 -4.02 1.78
C PRO A 123 -17.35 -2.88 1.22
N VAL A 124 -16.31 -3.23 0.49
CA VAL A 124 -15.36 -2.26 -0.09
C VAL A 124 -16.02 -1.25 -1.02
N GLU A 125 -17.14 -1.64 -1.65
CA GLU A 125 -17.96 -0.74 -2.47
C GLU A 125 -18.56 0.39 -1.66
N THR A 126 -19.00 0.12 -0.45
CA THR A 126 -19.54 1.15 0.46
C THR A 126 -18.43 2.08 0.94
N MET A 127 -17.26 1.52 1.30
CA MET A 127 -16.11 2.33 1.75
C MET A 127 -15.69 3.35 0.68
N VAL A 128 -15.50 2.91 -0.56
CA VAL A 128 -15.15 3.79 -1.69
C VAL A 128 -16.36 4.65 -2.10
N GLY A 129 -17.57 4.11 -2.01
CA GLY A 129 -18.82 4.84 -2.23
C GLY A 129 -18.93 6.07 -1.37
N MET A 130 -18.50 6.01 -0.11
CA MET A 130 -18.51 7.18 0.80
C MET A 130 -17.60 8.30 0.30
N PHE A 131 -16.46 8.00 -0.33
CA PHE A 131 -15.64 9.03 -0.99
C PHE A 131 -16.41 9.71 -2.13
N ILE A 132 -17.17 8.92 -2.89
CA ILE A 132 -17.93 9.44 -4.04
C ILE A 132 -19.18 10.21 -3.59
N GLU A 133 -19.80 9.83 -2.48
CA GLU A 133 -20.98 10.52 -1.93
C GLU A 133 -20.72 12.00 -1.57
N GLU A 134 -19.48 12.37 -1.32
CA GLU A 134 -19.09 13.77 -1.10
C GLU A 134 -19.43 14.68 -2.29
N LYS A 135 -19.65 14.11 -3.49
CA LYS A 135 -20.04 14.84 -4.70
C LYS A 135 -21.27 15.73 -4.53
N LYS A 136 -22.17 15.41 -3.59
CA LYS A 136 -23.35 16.22 -3.27
C LYS A 136 -23.00 17.64 -2.80
N HIS A 137 -21.82 17.78 -2.18
CA HIS A 137 -21.28 19.05 -1.69
C HIS A 137 -20.28 19.69 -2.67
N TYR A 138 -19.90 18.99 -3.75
CA TYR A 138 -18.92 19.49 -4.69
C TYR A 138 -19.43 20.70 -5.50
N ARG A 139 -18.57 21.68 -5.67
CA ARG A 139 -18.71 22.84 -6.58
C ARG A 139 -17.57 22.81 -7.58
N HIS A 140 -17.90 23.00 -8.85
CA HIS A 140 -16.89 23.03 -9.92
C HIS A 140 -16.13 24.35 -9.92
N ALA A 141 -15.06 24.42 -9.13
CA ALA A 141 -14.19 25.59 -8.97
C ALA A 141 -12.72 25.15 -8.85
N GLN A 142 -11.83 26.09 -8.66
CA GLN A 142 -10.42 25.81 -8.37
C GLN A 142 -10.25 25.39 -6.88
N PHE A 143 -9.39 24.41 -6.62
CA PHE A 143 -9.04 24.03 -5.27
C PHE A 143 -8.34 25.19 -4.55
N PRO A 144 -8.69 25.52 -3.30
CA PRO A 144 -9.56 24.79 -2.38
C PRO A 144 -11.05 25.21 -2.43
N ASP A 145 -11.46 26.09 -3.33
CA ASP A 145 -12.82 26.68 -3.33
C ASP A 145 -13.86 25.76 -4.03
N ILE A 146 -13.77 24.47 -3.74
CA ILE A 146 -14.49 23.37 -4.42
C ILE A 146 -15.69 22.82 -3.66
N SER A 147 -16.00 23.37 -2.48
CA SER A 147 -17.11 22.90 -1.65
C SER A 147 -18.23 23.93 -1.53
N LYS A 148 -19.48 23.46 -1.56
CA LYS A 148 -20.68 24.26 -1.26
C LYS A 148 -20.79 24.61 0.23
N THR A 149 -20.10 23.84 1.10
CA THR A 149 -20.09 24.07 2.54
C THR A 149 -19.06 25.10 2.97
N GLY A 150 -18.16 25.52 2.05
CA GLY A 150 -17.04 26.41 2.35
C GLY A 150 -15.82 25.68 2.91
N ASN A 151 -15.90 24.38 3.24
CA ASN A 151 -14.81 23.56 3.70
C ASN A 151 -14.43 22.52 2.61
N TRP A 152 -13.25 22.64 2.03
CA TRP A 152 -12.80 21.72 0.98
C TRP A 152 -12.66 20.26 1.48
N ALA A 153 -12.42 20.05 2.78
CA ALA A 153 -12.31 18.72 3.35
C ALA A 153 -13.58 17.86 3.20
N ASP A 154 -14.76 18.51 3.07
CA ASP A 154 -16.04 17.83 2.88
C ASP A 154 -16.21 17.22 1.48
N VAL A 155 -15.26 17.48 0.59
CA VAL A 155 -15.25 16.98 -0.80
C VAL A 155 -13.86 16.49 -1.24
N GLY A 156 -12.91 16.47 -0.35
CA GLY A 156 -11.51 16.17 -0.64
C GLY A 156 -11.28 14.75 -1.14
N HIS A 157 -12.03 13.78 -0.62
CA HIS A 157 -11.95 12.40 -1.10
C HIS A 157 -12.54 12.28 -2.51
N TYR A 158 -13.71 12.89 -2.75
CA TYR A 158 -14.33 12.88 -4.06
C TYR A 158 -13.44 13.51 -5.12
N THR A 159 -12.89 14.71 -4.86
CA THR A 159 -12.07 15.42 -5.82
C THR A 159 -10.78 14.70 -6.13
N GLN A 160 -10.20 13.94 -5.18
CA GLN A 160 -9.08 13.04 -5.45
C GLN A 160 -9.49 11.90 -6.37
N VAL A 161 -10.64 11.25 -6.16
CA VAL A 161 -11.17 10.17 -7.04
C VAL A 161 -11.31 10.65 -8.48
N VAL A 162 -11.81 11.85 -8.68
CA VAL A 162 -12.12 12.41 -10.01
C VAL A 162 -11.08 13.40 -10.51
N TRP A 163 -9.89 13.45 -9.89
CA TRP A 163 -8.84 14.35 -10.33
C TRP A 163 -8.36 13.99 -11.73
N ARG A 164 -8.52 14.93 -12.69
CA ARG A 164 -8.26 14.69 -14.12
C ARG A 164 -6.85 14.16 -14.39
N LYS A 165 -5.86 14.72 -13.69
CA LYS A 165 -4.43 14.40 -13.91
C LYS A 165 -3.98 13.13 -13.16
N THR A 166 -4.80 12.57 -12.28
CA THR A 166 -4.51 11.29 -11.63
C THR A 166 -4.71 10.16 -12.65
N GLU A 167 -3.73 9.28 -12.75
CA GLU A 167 -3.67 8.19 -13.73
C GLU A 167 -3.71 6.81 -13.07
N GLU A 168 -3.21 6.71 -11.83
CA GLU A 168 -3.03 5.45 -11.14
C GLU A 168 -3.59 5.49 -9.72
N VAL A 169 -4.05 4.33 -9.27
CA VAL A 169 -4.50 4.11 -7.90
C VAL A 169 -4.02 2.76 -7.39
N GLY A 170 -3.70 2.67 -6.12
CA GLY A 170 -3.47 1.42 -5.40
C GLY A 170 -4.03 1.54 -4.00
N CYS A 171 -4.86 0.59 -3.61
CA CYS A 171 -5.51 0.59 -2.29
C CYS A 171 -5.23 -0.70 -1.54
N ALA A 172 -5.30 -0.62 -0.21
CA ALA A 172 -5.22 -1.78 0.65
C ALA A 172 -6.22 -1.66 1.81
N LEU A 173 -6.84 -2.77 2.13
CA LEU A 173 -7.69 -2.95 3.30
C LEU A 173 -6.93 -3.79 4.32
N VAL A 174 -6.86 -3.30 5.56
CA VAL A 174 -6.28 -4.01 6.70
C VAL A 174 -7.32 -4.09 7.82
N THR A 175 -7.57 -5.31 8.27
CA THR A 175 -8.46 -5.57 9.41
C THR A 175 -7.61 -5.88 10.65
N ALA A 176 -7.73 -5.08 11.69
CA ALA A 176 -7.07 -5.32 12.98
C ALA A 176 -7.80 -4.57 14.11
N HIS A 177 -7.70 -5.10 15.32
CA HIS A 177 -8.24 -4.48 16.54
C HIS A 177 -9.72 -4.05 16.42
N GLY A 178 -10.55 -4.88 15.76
CA GLY A 178 -11.98 -4.61 15.57
C GLY A 178 -12.32 -3.57 14.52
N ASN A 179 -11.34 -3.08 13.75
CA ASN A 179 -11.55 -2.11 12.68
C ASN A 179 -11.04 -2.60 11.33
N ASP A 180 -11.73 -2.19 10.28
CA ASP A 180 -11.26 -2.19 8.91
C ASP A 180 -10.70 -0.81 8.58
N VAL A 181 -9.50 -0.77 8.00
CA VAL A 181 -8.85 0.47 7.54
C VAL A 181 -8.55 0.34 6.07
N LEU A 182 -9.20 1.17 5.26
CA LEU A 182 -8.92 1.29 3.82
C LEU A 182 -8.03 2.51 3.60
N VAL A 183 -6.92 2.33 2.92
CA VAL A 183 -6.05 3.39 2.41
C VAL A 183 -5.97 3.27 0.91
N CYS A 184 -6.15 4.38 0.19
CA CYS A 184 -5.92 4.49 -1.24
C CYS A 184 -4.84 5.54 -1.51
N ARG A 185 -3.85 5.19 -2.34
CA ARG A 185 -2.81 6.08 -2.86
C ARG A 185 -3.06 6.38 -4.33
N TYR A 186 -2.80 7.61 -4.74
CA TYR A 186 -3.08 8.09 -6.09
C TYR A 186 -1.86 8.74 -6.72
N TRP A 187 -1.63 8.49 -8.00
CA TRP A 187 -0.53 9.11 -8.75
C TRP A 187 -0.97 9.60 -10.13
N PRO A 188 -0.60 10.82 -10.53
CA PRO A 188 -0.15 11.93 -9.67
C PRO A 188 -1.20 12.33 -8.63
N ALA A 189 -0.76 13.01 -7.56
CA ALA A 189 -1.66 13.50 -6.53
C ALA A 189 -2.70 14.47 -7.09
N GLY A 190 -3.92 14.40 -6.56
CA GLY A 190 -4.96 15.39 -6.76
C GLY A 190 -4.93 16.51 -5.72
N ASN A 191 -5.99 17.30 -5.69
CA ASN A 191 -6.23 18.37 -4.73
C ASN A 191 -5.11 19.42 -4.72
N VAL A 192 -4.65 19.79 -5.92
CA VAL A 192 -3.58 20.76 -6.13
C VAL A 192 -4.14 22.19 -6.11
N TRP A 193 -3.58 23.03 -5.25
CA TRP A 193 -3.99 24.43 -5.12
C TRP A 193 -4.00 25.17 -6.47
N GLY A 194 -5.06 25.96 -6.70
CA GLY A 194 -5.25 26.73 -7.92
C GLY A 194 -5.66 25.90 -9.15
N GLN A 195 -5.84 24.57 -9.03
CA GLN A 195 -6.27 23.72 -10.14
C GLN A 195 -7.70 23.22 -9.92
N LYS A 196 -8.38 22.88 -11.02
CA LYS A 196 -9.68 22.21 -11.00
C LYS A 196 -9.50 20.70 -10.96
N ALA A 197 -10.46 19.99 -10.35
CA ALA A 197 -10.46 18.54 -10.33
C ALA A 197 -10.67 17.97 -11.75
N PHE A 198 -11.60 18.55 -12.54
CA PHE A 198 -11.90 18.16 -13.92
C PHE A 198 -12.54 19.29 -14.70
#